data_570f6f23d0147f8d99860d249bf2e210
#
_entry.id   570f6f23d0147f8d99860d249bf2e210
#
_cell.length_a   1.000
_cell.length_b   1.000
_cell.length_c   1.000
_cell.angle_alpha   90.00
_cell.angle_beta   90.00
_cell.angle_gamma   90.00
#
_symmetry.space_group_name_H-M   'P 1'
#
loop_
_entity.id
_entity.type
_entity.pdbx_description
1 polymer ?
#
loop_
_entity_poly.entity_id
_entity_poly.type
_entity_poly.pdbx_seq_one_letter_code
_entity_poly.pdbx_strand_id
1 'polypeptide(L)'
;LSQMATGSSTGSYVLGQIAYDLPADFETMTDRTHWDKTKHWEMLGPEDAQQWQWLKSGYISTGPRIRWRILDNKFQIWPIMNTQEYLGFEYRSKGWARAADGTVKNSFTADTATTVLDDSIIVLATKLKYFQIKSFDTTALMQDYQRYLSVAKANDKGAPNLSFAPYPSKVLIGYANIPDTGYGS
;
A
#
# COMPACT_ATOMS: atom_id res chain seq x y z
N LEU A 1 -12.17 3.09 -4.35
CA LEU A 1 -11.78 1.67 -4.50
C LEU A 1 -10.51 1.36 -3.73
N SER A 2 -10.43 1.76 -2.47
CA SER A 2 -9.35 1.41 -1.54
C SER A 2 -9.56 0.02 -0.92
N GLN A 3 -10.70 -0.64 -1.18
CA GLN A 3 -10.94 -2.04 -0.80
C GLN A 3 -10.12 -3.05 -1.63
N MET A 4 -9.23 -2.59 -2.50
CA MET A 4 -8.16 -3.46 -2.98
C MET A 4 -7.37 -3.94 -1.77
N ALA A 5 -7.16 -5.24 -1.68
CA ALA A 5 -6.47 -5.85 -0.56
C ALA A 5 -5.19 -5.07 -0.23
N THR A 6 -5.07 -4.63 1.01
CA THR A 6 -3.86 -3.97 1.49
C THR A 6 -2.91 -5.06 1.95
N GLY A 7 -1.77 -5.16 1.30
CA GLY A 7 -0.71 -6.06 1.72
C GLY A 7 0.25 -5.36 2.67
N SER A 8 0.83 -6.10 3.59
CA SER A 8 1.94 -5.65 4.42
C SER A 8 3.13 -6.55 4.18
N SER A 9 4.23 -5.97 3.74
CA SER A 9 5.49 -6.69 3.59
C SER A 9 6.41 -6.34 4.74
N THR A 10 6.76 -7.36 5.52
CA THR A 10 7.78 -7.26 6.55
C THR A 10 8.71 -8.45 6.39
N GLY A 11 9.98 -8.21 6.25
CA GLY A 11 10.94 -9.26 6.01
C GLY A 11 12.32 -8.93 6.53
N SER A 12 13.13 -9.97 6.64
CA SER A 12 14.56 -9.86 6.91
C SER A 12 15.27 -9.63 5.58
N TYR A 13 15.99 -8.52 5.48
CA TYR A 13 16.70 -8.13 4.26
C TYR A 13 18.16 -8.60 4.31
N VAL A 14 18.66 -9.03 3.17
CA VAL A 14 20.01 -9.62 3.04
C VAL A 14 21.07 -8.51 3.12
N LEU A 15 22.12 -8.76 3.87
CA LEU A 15 23.25 -7.85 3.98
C LEU A 15 23.93 -7.61 2.63
N GLY A 16 24.27 -6.37 2.36
CA GLY A 16 24.94 -5.98 1.12
C GLY A 16 24.06 -5.86 -0.11
N GLN A 17 22.79 -6.17 -0.02
CA GLN A 17 21.84 -6.07 -1.13
C GLN A 17 21.18 -4.68 -1.14
N ILE A 18 21.06 -4.09 -2.34
CA ILE A 18 20.44 -2.77 -2.54
C ILE A 18 19.01 -2.91 -3.07
N ALA A 19 18.74 -3.91 -3.90
CA ALA A 19 17.48 -4.08 -4.62
C ALA A 19 16.78 -5.37 -4.21
N TYR A 20 15.52 -5.28 -3.85
CA TYR A 20 14.67 -6.38 -3.41
C TYR A 20 13.44 -6.47 -4.30
N ASP A 21 12.97 -7.69 -4.54
CA ASP A 21 11.77 -7.91 -5.32
C ASP A 21 10.54 -7.45 -4.53
N LEU A 22 9.60 -6.81 -5.22
CA LEU A 22 8.31 -6.45 -4.67
C LEU A 22 7.41 -7.69 -4.63
N PRO A 23 6.40 -7.73 -3.74
CA PRO A 23 5.38 -8.78 -3.76
C PRO A 23 4.75 -8.96 -5.14
N ALA A 24 4.43 -10.19 -5.54
CA ALA A 24 3.91 -10.49 -6.87
C ALA A 24 2.58 -9.78 -7.18
N ASP A 25 1.81 -9.49 -6.15
CA ASP A 25 0.54 -8.78 -6.22
C ASP A 25 0.66 -7.27 -6.01
N PHE A 26 1.87 -6.74 -5.92
CA PHE A 26 2.13 -5.32 -5.70
C PHE A 26 1.55 -4.43 -6.81
N GLU A 27 0.83 -3.37 -6.43
CA GLU A 27 0.35 -2.31 -7.32
C GLU A 27 1.03 -0.98 -7.00
N THR A 28 0.82 -0.46 -5.81
CA THR A 28 1.38 0.82 -5.38
C THR A 28 1.69 0.83 -3.89
N MET A 29 2.68 1.64 -3.48
CA MET A 29 2.98 1.86 -2.07
C MET A 29 1.93 2.72 -1.38
N THR A 30 1.73 2.48 -0.09
CA THR A 30 0.98 3.39 0.78
C THR A 30 1.97 4.36 1.41
N ASP A 31 1.70 5.66 1.26
CA ASP A 31 2.60 6.71 1.75
C ASP A 31 2.78 6.65 3.26
N ARG A 32 4.00 6.93 3.72
CA ARG A 32 4.39 7.04 5.12
C ARG A 32 4.20 5.77 5.96
N THR A 33 4.16 4.62 5.33
CA THR A 33 4.06 3.32 6.01
C THR A 33 5.39 2.57 6.05
N HIS A 34 6.44 3.18 5.55
CA HIS A 34 7.77 2.60 5.43
C HIS A 34 8.54 2.78 6.73
N TRP A 35 8.85 1.68 7.40
CA TRP A 35 9.51 1.70 8.70
C TRP A 35 10.64 0.68 8.78
N ASP A 36 11.75 1.12 9.34
CA ASP A 36 12.74 0.22 9.92
C ASP A 36 12.25 -0.19 11.31
N LYS A 37 11.75 -1.41 11.42
CA LYS A 37 11.20 -1.95 12.65
C LYS A 37 12.28 -2.32 13.67
N THR A 38 13.53 -2.48 13.25
CA THR A 38 14.66 -2.78 14.12
C THR A 38 15.11 -1.54 14.87
N LYS A 39 15.19 -0.42 14.18
CA LYS A 39 15.64 0.87 14.78
C LYS A 39 14.48 1.78 15.17
N HIS A 40 13.25 1.40 14.83
CA HIS A 40 12.04 2.18 15.05
C HIS A 40 12.06 3.56 14.37
N TRP A 41 12.63 3.62 13.17
CA TRP A 41 12.71 4.83 12.37
C TRP A 41 11.90 4.75 11.09
N GLU A 42 11.30 5.88 10.72
CA GLU A 42 10.67 6.04 9.43
C GLU A 42 11.75 6.06 8.33
N MET A 43 11.51 5.28 7.28
CA MET A 43 12.34 5.32 6.08
C MET A 43 11.95 6.53 5.22
N LEU A 44 12.94 7.23 4.67
CA LEU A 44 12.73 8.42 3.86
C LEU A 44 12.63 8.06 2.37
N GLY A 45 11.67 8.63 1.69
CA GLY A 45 11.45 8.43 0.26
C GLY A 45 9.99 8.62 -0.15
N PRO A 46 9.65 8.32 -1.41
CA PRO A 46 10.57 7.82 -2.46
C PRO A 46 11.56 8.89 -2.94
N GLU A 47 12.82 8.52 -3.10
CA GLU A 47 13.86 9.43 -3.58
C GLU A 47 13.84 9.52 -5.12
N ASP A 48 14.01 10.72 -5.64
CA ASP A 48 14.14 10.94 -7.07
C ASP A 48 15.51 10.48 -7.61
N ALA A 49 15.68 10.50 -8.93
CA ALA A 49 16.89 10.03 -9.57
C ALA A 49 18.11 10.90 -9.23
N GLN A 50 17.93 12.22 -9.08
CA GLN A 50 18.99 13.15 -8.75
C GLN A 50 19.47 12.96 -7.31
N GLN A 51 18.53 12.90 -6.36
CA GLN A 51 18.82 12.65 -4.94
C GLN A 51 19.51 11.31 -4.74
N TRP A 52 19.06 10.29 -5.49
CA TRP A 52 19.65 8.95 -5.42
C TRP A 52 21.11 8.92 -5.90
N GLN A 53 21.44 9.63 -7.00
CA GLN A 53 22.82 9.74 -7.46
C GLN A 53 23.69 10.53 -6.48
N TRP A 54 23.15 11.58 -5.90
CA TRP A 54 23.83 12.35 -4.87
C TRP A 54 24.19 11.49 -3.65
N LEU A 55 23.24 10.68 -3.16
CA LEU A 55 23.46 9.74 -2.07
C LEU A 55 24.57 8.73 -2.40
N LYS A 56 24.62 8.27 -3.64
CA LYS A 56 25.64 7.32 -4.12
C LYS A 56 27.00 7.96 -4.39
N SER A 57 27.09 9.27 -4.48
CA SER A 57 28.35 9.97 -4.75
C SER A 57 29.41 9.82 -3.64
N GLY A 58 29.04 9.24 -2.51
CA GLY A 58 29.96 8.94 -1.41
C GLY A 58 30.09 10.05 -0.36
N TYR A 59 29.41 11.20 -0.56
CA TYR A 59 29.45 12.29 0.39
C TYR A 59 28.76 11.95 1.73
N ILE A 60 27.69 11.14 1.66
CA ILE A 60 27.02 10.56 2.82
C ILE A 60 26.86 9.07 2.59
N SER A 61 27.81 8.29 3.07
CA SER A 61 27.78 6.84 2.94
C SER A 61 26.97 6.13 4.02
N THR A 62 26.80 6.77 5.16
CA THR A 62 26.15 6.20 6.34
C THR A 62 25.29 7.26 7.01
N GLY A 63 24.00 7.24 6.74
CA GLY A 63 23.01 8.00 7.49
C GLY A 63 22.26 7.08 8.44
N PRO A 64 21.71 7.62 9.55
CA PRO A 64 20.93 6.81 10.50
C PRO A 64 19.61 6.32 9.91
N ARG A 65 19.12 6.92 8.84
CA ARG A 65 17.84 6.59 8.22
C ARG A 65 18.03 5.99 6.85
N ILE A 66 17.36 4.87 6.62
CA ILE A 66 17.29 4.23 5.32
C ILE A 66 16.43 5.09 4.39
N ARG A 67 16.93 5.28 3.18
CA ARG A 67 16.20 5.90 2.07
C ARG A 67 15.80 4.84 1.07
N TRP A 68 14.68 5.05 0.42
CA TRP A 68 14.15 4.07 -0.51
C TRP A 68 13.62 4.72 -1.79
N ARG A 69 13.59 3.92 -2.83
CA ARG A 69 12.87 4.21 -4.07
C ARG A 69 12.41 2.92 -4.73
N ILE A 70 11.52 3.05 -5.71
CA ILE A 70 11.18 1.96 -6.62
C ILE A 70 11.83 2.27 -7.96
N LEU A 71 12.56 1.31 -8.48
CA LEU A 71 13.12 1.36 -9.82
C LEU A 71 13.13 -0.04 -10.41
N ASP A 72 12.70 -0.18 -11.68
CA ASP A 72 12.64 -1.45 -12.39
C ASP A 72 11.85 -2.53 -11.61
N ASN A 73 10.70 -2.14 -11.06
CA ASN A 73 9.83 -2.98 -10.25
C ASN A 73 10.52 -3.63 -9.04
N LYS A 74 11.59 -2.99 -8.54
CA LYS A 74 12.32 -3.42 -7.36
C LYS A 74 12.32 -2.33 -6.30
N PHE A 75 12.22 -2.75 -5.04
CA PHE A 75 12.39 -1.90 -3.89
C PHE A 75 13.88 -1.71 -3.62
N GLN A 76 14.40 -0.50 -3.82
CA GLN A 76 15.80 -0.16 -3.61
C GLN A 76 15.97 0.63 -2.33
N ILE A 77 17.01 0.32 -1.59
CA ILE A 77 17.36 0.98 -0.32
C ILE A 77 18.78 1.54 -0.33
N TRP A 78 18.98 2.60 0.42
CA TRP A 78 20.27 3.21 0.66
C TRP A 78 20.31 3.88 2.06
N PRO A 79 21.38 3.79 2.86
CA PRO A 79 22.64 3.04 2.62
C PRO A 79 22.45 1.52 2.67
N ILE A 80 23.47 0.80 2.20
CA ILE A 80 23.52 -0.65 2.30
C ILE A 80 23.56 -1.03 3.78
N MET A 81 22.71 -1.97 4.18
CA MET A 81 22.64 -2.42 5.56
C MET A 81 23.86 -3.28 5.92
N ASN A 82 24.49 -2.97 7.02
CA ASN A 82 25.62 -3.72 7.57
C ASN A 82 25.19 -4.76 8.61
N THR A 83 23.96 -4.64 9.11
CA THR A 83 23.34 -5.55 10.07
C THR A 83 22.00 -6.01 9.53
N GLN A 84 21.52 -7.13 10.01
CA GLN A 84 20.19 -7.61 9.65
C GLN A 84 19.14 -6.69 10.28
N GLU A 85 18.28 -6.13 9.44
CA GLU A 85 17.21 -5.22 9.84
C GLU A 85 15.87 -5.72 9.30
N TYR A 86 14.80 -5.43 10.01
CA TYR A 86 13.44 -5.74 9.60
C TYR A 86 12.79 -4.46 9.08
N LEU A 87 12.60 -4.41 7.77
CA LEU A 87 11.90 -3.32 7.10
C LEU A 87 10.46 -3.72 6.82
N GLY A 88 9.55 -2.79 6.98
CA GLY A 88 8.14 -3.01 6.72
C GLY A 88 7.52 -1.84 5.98
N PHE A 89 6.59 -2.15 5.09
CA PHE A 89 5.76 -1.18 4.41
C PHE A 89 4.40 -1.76 4.09
N GLU A 90 3.41 -0.91 3.91
CA GLU A 90 2.10 -1.28 3.39
C GLU A 90 2.00 -0.93 1.91
N TYR A 91 1.27 -1.75 1.18
CA TYR A 91 1.07 -1.55 -0.24
C TYR A 91 -0.36 -1.91 -0.65
N ARG A 92 -0.80 -1.36 -1.76
CA ARG A 92 -2.03 -1.76 -2.40
C ARG A 92 -1.74 -2.93 -3.32
N SER A 93 -2.51 -4.00 -3.15
CA SER A 93 -2.44 -5.19 -4.00
C SER A 93 -3.27 -5.00 -5.26
N LYS A 94 -2.85 -5.59 -6.38
CA LYS A 94 -3.65 -5.74 -7.62
C LYS A 94 -4.83 -6.70 -7.44
N GLY A 95 -4.80 -7.49 -6.37
CA GLY A 95 -5.78 -8.53 -6.18
C GLY A 95 -7.14 -8.00 -5.76
N TRP A 96 -8.16 -8.39 -6.47
CA TRP A 96 -9.56 -8.08 -6.18
C TRP A 96 -10.41 -9.32 -5.90
N ALA A 97 -9.86 -10.51 -6.12
CA ALA A 97 -10.48 -11.79 -5.84
C ALA A 97 -9.71 -12.52 -4.72
N ARG A 98 -10.40 -13.37 -4.00
CA ARG A 98 -9.82 -14.27 -2.99
C ARG A 98 -10.16 -15.70 -3.32
N ALA A 99 -9.18 -16.56 -3.35
CA ALA A 99 -9.37 -18.01 -3.39
C ALA A 99 -9.92 -18.53 -2.05
N ALA A 100 -10.41 -19.76 -2.02
CA ALA A 100 -10.97 -20.38 -0.82
C ALA A 100 -9.96 -20.47 0.36
N ASP A 101 -8.67 -20.51 0.07
CA ASP A 101 -7.57 -20.50 1.04
C ASP A 101 -7.21 -19.09 1.56
N GLY A 102 -7.93 -18.06 1.11
CA GLY A 102 -7.67 -16.66 1.45
C GLY A 102 -6.61 -15.97 0.59
N THR A 103 -5.95 -16.69 -0.33
CA THR A 103 -4.93 -16.12 -1.23
C THR A 103 -5.55 -15.08 -2.15
N VAL A 104 -4.91 -13.92 -2.23
CA VAL A 104 -5.35 -12.81 -3.10
C VAL A 104 -4.97 -13.10 -4.55
N LYS A 105 -5.93 -12.92 -5.47
CA LYS A 105 -5.81 -13.15 -6.91
C LYS A 105 -6.32 -11.95 -7.69
N ASN A 106 -5.89 -11.82 -8.93
CA ASN A 106 -6.35 -10.79 -9.87
C ASN A 106 -7.45 -11.29 -10.82
N SER A 107 -7.90 -12.52 -10.62
CA SER A 107 -8.98 -13.15 -11.39
C SER A 107 -9.64 -14.26 -10.57
N PHE A 108 -10.87 -14.62 -10.89
CA PHE A 108 -11.49 -15.83 -10.37
C PHE A 108 -10.83 -17.06 -11.00
N THR A 109 -10.35 -17.98 -10.16
CA THR A 109 -9.71 -19.22 -10.60
C THR A 109 -10.54 -20.46 -10.27
N ALA A 110 -11.58 -20.32 -9.47
CA ALA A 110 -12.49 -21.38 -9.08
C ALA A 110 -13.86 -20.81 -8.69
N ASP A 111 -14.90 -21.63 -8.71
CA ASP A 111 -16.28 -21.24 -8.36
C ASP A 111 -16.42 -20.86 -6.86
N THR A 112 -15.49 -21.29 -6.04
CA THR A 112 -15.43 -20.96 -4.61
C THR A 112 -14.70 -19.66 -4.31
N ALA A 113 -14.17 -18.99 -5.34
CA ALA A 113 -13.48 -17.72 -5.17
C ALA A 113 -14.49 -16.60 -4.87
N THR A 114 -14.14 -15.75 -3.91
CA THR A 114 -14.93 -14.59 -3.50
C THR A 114 -14.27 -13.31 -3.99
N THR A 115 -14.98 -12.20 -3.91
CA THR A 115 -14.45 -10.88 -4.24
C THR A 115 -14.21 -10.05 -3.00
N VAL A 116 -13.26 -9.12 -3.07
CA VAL A 116 -13.06 -8.08 -2.07
C VAL A 116 -13.99 -6.89 -2.31
N LEU A 117 -14.50 -6.76 -3.56
CA LEU A 117 -15.44 -5.72 -3.96
C LEU A 117 -16.87 -6.09 -3.57
N ASP A 118 -17.74 -5.09 -3.46
CA ASP A 118 -19.18 -5.30 -3.24
C ASP A 118 -19.77 -6.12 -4.39
N ASP A 119 -20.47 -7.20 -4.03
CA ASP A 119 -21.07 -8.14 -4.98
C ASP A 119 -22.06 -7.44 -5.94
N SER A 120 -22.79 -6.45 -5.44
CA SER A 120 -23.76 -5.69 -6.23
C SER A 120 -23.11 -4.96 -7.40
N ILE A 121 -21.89 -4.43 -7.19
CA ILE A 121 -21.13 -3.74 -8.25
C ILE A 121 -20.74 -4.72 -9.33
N ILE A 122 -20.26 -5.91 -8.95
CA ILE A 122 -19.83 -6.94 -9.90
C ILE A 122 -21.01 -7.44 -10.72
N VAL A 123 -22.15 -7.70 -10.06
CA VAL A 123 -23.38 -8.14 -10.74
C VAL A 123 -23.84 -7.09 -11.73
N LEU A 124 -23.90 -5.81 -11.34
CA LEU A 124 -24.30 -4.71 -12.22
C LEU A 124 -23.31 -4.50 -13.36
N ALA A 125 -22.01 -4.57 -13.10
CA ALA A 125 -20.99 -4.46 -14.14
C ALA A 125 -21.10 -5.60 -15.18
N THR A 126 -21.34 -6.81 -14.71
CA THR A 126 -21.51 -8.00 -15.57
C THR A 126 -22.77 -7.86 -16.42
N LYS A 127 -23.91 -7.48 -15.82
CA LYS A 127 -25.15 -7.21 -16.55
C LYS A 127 -24.95 -6.11 -17.60
N LEU A 128 -24.34 -5.00 -17.21
CA LEU A 128 -24.06 -3.91 -18.14
C LEU A 128 -23.24 -4.37 -19.32
N LYS A 129 -22.17 -5.14 -19.06
CA LYS A 129 -21.31 -5.68 -20.11
C LYS A 129 -22.05 -6.63 -21.04
N TYR A 130 -22.89 -7.50 -20.49
CA TYR A 130 -23.73 -8.40 -21.29
C TYR A 130 -24.70 -7.63 -22.19
N PHE A 131 -25.40 -6.60 -21.65
CA PHE A 131 -26.33 -5.77 -22.43
C PHE A 131 -25.60 -5.02 -23.55
N GLN A 132 -24.41 -4.50 -23.27
CA GLN A 132 -23.57 -3.85 -24.30
C GLN A 132 -23.22 -4.81 -25.45
N ILE A 133 -22.81 -6.04 -25.13
CA ILE A 133 -22.46 -7.06 -26.14
C ILE A 133 -23.68 -7.43 -27.01
N LYS A 134 -24.87 -7.46 -26.39
CA LYS A 134 -26.13 -7.79 -27.10
C LYS A 134 -26.77 -6.57 -27.75
N SER A 135 -26.17 -5.40 -27.69
CA SER A 135 -26.71 -4.14 -28.22
C SER A 135 -28.10 -3.79 -27.67
N PHE A 136 -28.38 -4.16 -26.43
CA PHE A 136 -29.58 -3.74 -25.72
C PHE A 136 -29.40 -2.32 -25.14
N ASP A 137 -30.52 -1.66 -24.81
CA ASP A 137 -30.46 -0.37 -24.13
C ASP A 137 -29.81 -0.51 -22.75
N THR A 138 -28.76 0.26 -22.54
CA THR A 138 -27.96 0.23 -21.32
C THR A 138 -28.13 1.48 -20.44
N THR A 139 -28.99 2.42 -20.85
CA THR A 139 -29.09 3.75 -20.22
C THR A 139 -29.42 3.67 -18.72
N ALA A 140 -30.48 2.94 -18.36
CA ALA A 140 -30.89 2.77 -16.97
C ALA A 140 -29.86 1.99 -16.15
N LEU A 141 -29.33 0.91 -16.70
CA LEU A 141 -28.29 0.09 -16.06
C LEU A 141 -27.01 0.87 -15.81
N MET A 142 -26.62 1.75 -16.73
CA MET A 142 -25.46 2.61 -16.58
C MET A 142 -25.64 3.62 -15.45
N GLN A 143 -26.81 4.21 -15.33
CA GLN A 143 -27.15 5.12 -14.23
C GLN A 143 -27.10 4.42 -12.87
N ASP A 144 -27.70 3.24 -12.78
CA ASP A 144 -27.65 2.43 -11.56
C ASP A 144 -26.23 2.05 -11.19
N TYR A 145 -25.45 1.55 -12.16
CA TYR A 145 -24.04 1.23 -11.94
C TYR A 145 -23.23 2.43 -11.43
N GLN A 146 -23.37 3.59 -12.04
CA GLN A 146 -22.68 4.80 -11.62
C GLN A 146 -23.08 5.23 -10.19
N ARG A 147 -24.37 5.12 -9.87
CA ARG A 147 -24.90 5.42 -8.53
C ARG A 147 -24.28 4.48 -7.48
N TYR A 148 -24.33 3.18 -7.69
CA TYR A 148 -23.73 2.20 -6.78
C TYR A 148 -22.23 2.38 -6.65
N LEU A 149 -21.53 2.63 -7.75
CA LEU A 149 -20.10 2.89 -7.74
C LEU A 149 -19.74 4.15 -6.95
N SER A 150 -20.53 5.20 -7.05
CA SER A 150 -20.30 6.44 -6.29
C SER A 150 -20.49 6.23 -4.78
N VAL A 151 -21.51 5.48 -4.38
CA VAL A 151 -21.76 5.14 -2.97
C VAL A 151 -20.63 4.26 -2.42
N ALA A 152 -20.24 3.23 -3.17
CA ALA A 152 -19.12 2.37 -2.76
C ALA A 152 -17.81 3.15 -2.61
N LYS A 153 -17.51 4.06 -3.53
CA LYS A 153 -16.33 4.93 -3.42
C LYS A 153 -16.39 5.87 -2.21
N ALA A 154 -17.57 6.37 -1.87
CA ALA A 154 -17.75 7.23 -0.71
C ALA A 154 -17.52 6.46 0.60
N ASN A 155 -18.09 5.26 0.70
CA ASN A 155 -17.93 4.39 1.87
C ASN A 155 -16.49 3.92 2.06
N ASP A 156 -15.79 3.68 0.96
CA ASP A 156 -14.43 3.14 0.95
C ASP A 156 -13.37 4.18 1.38
N LYS A 157 -13.55 5.45 1.04
CA LYS A 157 -12.57 6.48 1.38
C LYS A 157 -12.53 6.89 2.84
N GLY A 158 -13.57 6.61 3.61
CA GLY A 158 -13.75 7.19 4.93
C GLY A 158 -13.89 8.72 4.88
N ALA A 159 -14.10 9.35 6.03
CA ALA A 159 -14.08 10.80 6.13
C ALA A 159 -12.63 11.31 6.14
N PRO A 160 -12.18 12.12 5.18
CA PRO A 160 -10.85 12.70 5.23
C PRO A 160 -10.74 13.63 6.43
N ASN A 161 -9.72 13.44 7.25
CA ASN A 161 -9.42 14.34 8.36
C ASN A 161 -8.75 15.60 7.78
N LEU A 162 -9.53 16.67 7.60
CA LEU A 162 -8.99 17.95 7.14
C LEU A 162 -8.40 18.69 8.33
N SER A 163 -7.07 18.76 8.39
CA SER A 163 -6.39 19.61 9.35
C SER A 163 -6.05 20.95 8.69
N PHE A 164 -6.57 22.03 9.24
CA PHE A 164 -6.22 23.41 8.84
C PHE A 164 -4.98 23.93 9.56
N ALA A 165 -4.40 23.14 10.46
CA ALA A 165 -3.15 23.53 11.11
C ALA A 165 -1.99 23.45 10.12
N PRO A 166 -1.12 24.47 10.05
CA PRO A 166 0.09 24.40 9.26
C PRO A 166 0.97 23.29 9.86
N TYR A 167 1.18 22.24 9.09
CA TYR A 167 1.97 21.06 9.44
C TYR A 167 1.60 20.44 10.80
N PRO A 168 0.55 19.63 10.88
CA PRO A 168 0.36 18.81 12.05
C PRO A 168 1.57 17.87 12.15
N SER A 169 2.48 18.13 13.06
CA SER A 169 3.44 17.12 13.47
C SER A 169 2.60 15.96 13.99
N LYS A 170 2.55 14.84 13.29
CA LYS A 170 1.95 13.64 13.83
C LYS A 170 2.76 13.28 15.07
N VAL A 171 2.19 13.46 16.22
CA VAL A 171 2.74 12.92 17.45
C VAL A 171 2.56 11.41 17.33
N LEU A 172 3.59 10.73 16.86
CA LEU A 172 3.59 9.27 16.70
C LEU A 172 3.70 8.56 18.04
N ILE A 173 4.20 9.28 19.06
CA ILE A 173 4.35 8.77 20.42
C ILE A 173 3.58 9.71 21.34
N GLY A 174 2.49 9.21 21.92
CA GLY A 174 1.74 9.88 22.99
C GLY A 174 1.96 9.19 24.32
N TYR A 175 1.51 9.80 25.41
CA TYR A 175 1.57 9.23 26.76
C TYR A 175 1.01 7.80 26.82
N ALA A 176 -0.01 7.50 26.05
CA ALA A 176 -0.62 6.17 25.98
C ALA A 176 0.27 5.10 25.31
N ASN A 177 1.30 5.52 24.58
CA ASN A 177 2.19 4.63 23.84
C ASN A 177 3.55 4.44 24.53
N ILE A 178 3.78 5.14 25.62
CA ILE A 178 5.01 5.01 26.41
C ILE A 178 4.72 4.01 27.51
N PRO A 179 5.44 2.87 27.58
CA PRO A 179 5.30 1.96 28.71
C PRO A 179 5.61 2.70 30.01
N ASP A 180 4.78 2.52 31.02
CA ASP A 180 5.08 3.00 32.36
C ASP A 180 6.24 2.17 32.91
N THR A 181 7.44 2.71 32.81
CA THR A 181 8.67 2.05 33.26
C THR A 181 9.05 2.47 34.67
N GLY A 182 8.12 3.16 35.36
CA GLY A 182 8.41 3.63 36.75
C GLY A 182 9.44 4.77 36.85
N TYR A 183 9.77 5.42 35.75
CA TYR A 183 10.58 6.62 35.78
C TYR A 183 9.73 7.79 36.29
N GLY A 184 9.95 8.17 37.55
CA GLY A 184 9.32 9.34 38.17
C GLY A 184 8.50 9.06 39.43
N SER A 185 8.66 7.91 40.07
CA SER A 185 8.19 7.63 41.43
C SER A 185 9.31 7.84 42.44
#